data_27623a05d4d0c1e33127e016fd3c3afe
#
_entry.id   27623a05d4d0c1e33127e016fd3c3afe
#
_cell.length_a   1.000
_cell.length_b   1.000
_cell.length_c   1.000
_cell.angle_alpha   90.00
_cell.angle_beta   90.00
_cell.angle_gamma   90.00
#
_symmetry.space_group_name_H-M   'P 1'
#
loop_
_entity.id
_entity.type
_entity.pdbx_description
1 polymer ?
#
loop_
_entity_poly.entity_id
_entity_poly.type
_entity_poly.pdbx_seq_one_letter_code
_entity_poly.pdbx_strand_id
1 'polypeptide(L)'
;MKSRMKNVLGRLFFHIFLQVALMALVPAHALAGDRKGFRTDVFGSQVTIKPGNPRSVTAWELGVDISEPPPEGSEIIPFGDIYLWRHPDSRHLFRAELSGVWDDVFRAGPGPGPFETVLTFNNFTIPFARSELVDGEELKTEELLWGYVRPGFGFGYRRQVYPGNQDNMLAADLMLEPGFLFFDRGSGTARNFIVPEDTFELRAHLQIRWDALRRNLLKLPQKGYAAGSDMVYGQRADWRDWGLNGAETASSGRNYFSLAGYFLAAGGVPWANSGRQFLVGALYGGYGHHLDRFSATRIGGGPNPLGEEYGSTCLPVLPGAAIDEFFPKHYVLATGEYRWQPVFFAALGLDASAAWLDRLRRRGAGIVDENGLLPAIGVRLTTGFFFDTRLQAAYNYNFSVVRHGSYGGHEVMINVSGKL
;
A
#
# COMPACT_ATOMS: atom_id res chain seq x y z
N MET A 1 6.72 -17.27 -28.91
CA MET A 1 6.74 -15.84 -28.59
C MET A 1 5.49 -15.08 -29.05
N LYS A 2 5.07 -15.08 -30.33
CA LYS A 2 3.87 -14.36 -30.82
C LYS A 2 2.53 -14.77 -30.18
N SER A 3 2.32 -16.02 -29.83
CA SER A 3 1.07 -16.51 -29.19
C SER A 3 0.95 -16.05 -27.73
N ARG A 4 2.05 -16.02 -26.98
CA ARG A 4 2.08 -15.62 -25.57
C ARG A 4 1.86 -14.10 -25.40
N MET A 5 2.45 -13.29 -26.27
CA MET A 5 2.26 -11.84 -26.27
C MET A 5 0.79 -11.44 -26.56
N LYS A 6 0.07 -12.22 -27.39
CA LYS A 6 -1.38 -12.01 -27.62
C LYS A 6 -2.21 -12.29 -26.36
N ASN A 7 -1.82 -13.29 -25.56
CA ASN A 7 -2.52 -13.60 -24.31
C ASN A 7 -2.28 -12.55 -23.21
N VAL A 8 -1.05 -12.03 -23.11
CA VAL A 8 -0.74 -10.94 -22.16
C VAL A 8 -1.46 -9.66 -22.55
N LEU A 9 -1.41 -9.27 -23.84
CA LEU A 9 -2.16 -8.13 -24.35
C LEU A 9 -3.67 -8.29 -24.19
N GLY A 10 -4.21 -9.49 -24.43
CA GLY A 10 -5.63 -9.78 -24.22
C GLY A 10 -6.06 -9.63 -22.75
N ARG A 11 -5.20 -10.07 -21.81
CA ARG A 11 -5.43 -9.90 -20.37
C ARG A 11 -5.37 -8.42 -19.96
N LEU A 12 -4.38 -7.67 -20.47
CA LEU A 12 -4.26 -6.23 -20.22
C LEU A 12 -5.48 -5.46 -20.76
N PHE A 13 -5.91 -5.76 -21.99
CA PHE A 13 -7.14 -5.17 -22.57
C PHE A 13 -8.40 -5.52 -21.79
N PHE A 14 -8.53 -6.76 -21.31
CA PHE A 14 -9.64 -7.16 -20.46
C PHE A 14 -9.68 -6.39 -19.15
N HIS A 15 -8.51 -6.17 -18.51
CA HIS A 15 -8.41 -5.39 -17.27
C HIS A 15 -8.78 -3.91 -17.51
N ILE A 16 -8.22 -3.29 -18.53
CA ILE A 16 -8.56 -1.89 -18.87
C ILE A 16 -10.07 -1.76 -19.16
N PHE A 17 -10.64 -2.70 -19.91
CA PHE A 17 -12.07 -2.71 -20.22
C PHE A 17 -12.95 -2.89 -18.97
N LEU A 18 -12.55 -3.80 -18.06
CA LEU A 18 -13.24 -4.02 -16.80
C LEU A 18 -13.17 -2.79 -15.88
N GLN A 19 -12.03 -2.12 -15.83
CA GLN A 19 -11.84 -0.88 -15.08
C GLN A 19 -12.75 0.25 -15.63
N VAL A 20 -12.78 0.44 -16.94
CA VAL A 20 -13.66 1.43 -17.57
C VAL A 20 -15.14 1.10 -17.34
N ALA A 21 -15.52 -0.17 -17.40
CA ALA A 21 -16.89 -0.60 -17.14
C ALA A 21 -17.29 -0.39 -15.66
N LEU A 22 -16.39 -0.65 -14.71
CA LEU A 22 -16.60 -0.36 -13.30
C LEU A 22 -16.72 1.15 -13.03
N MET A 23 -15.94 1.99 -13.70
CA MET A 23 -16.05 3.45 -13.61
C MET A 23 -17.40 3.96 -14.13
N ALA A 24 -17.92 3.37 -15.19
CA ALA A 24 -19.23 3.74 -15.77
C ALA A 24 -20.44 3.39 -14.86
N LEU A 25 -20.26 2.44 -13.93
CA LEU A 25 -21.29 2.04 -12.96
C LEU A 25 -21.40 2.97 -11.75
N VAL A 26 -20.48 3.95 -11.60
CA VAL A 26 -20.50 4.91 -10.49
C VAL A 26 -21.51 6.02 -10.79
N PRO A 27 -22.59 6.15 -10.02
CA PRO A 27 -23.56 7.23 -10.26
C PRO A 27 -22.93 8.60 -10.04
N ALA A 28 -23.01 9.46 -11.05
CA ALA A 28 -22.41 10.80 -11.08
C ALA A 28 -23.10 11.86 -10.18
N HIS A 29 -23.90 11.44 -9.19
CA HIS A 29 -24.62 12.36 -8.33
C HIS A 29 -23.74 12.84 -7.18
N ALA A 30 -22.98 13.89 -7.43
CA ALA A 30 -22.23 14.61 -6.41
C ALA A 30 -23.19 15.50 -5.59
N LEU A 31 -23.47 15.13 -4.36
CA LEU A 31 -24.09 16.02 -3.38
C LEU A 31 -22.97 16.81 -2.67
N ALA A 32 -22.98 18.13 -2.84
CA ALA A 32 -22.01 19.01 -2.22
C ALA A 32 -22.15 18.99 -0.69
N GLY A 33 -21.08 18.64 0.01
CA GLY A 33 -20.98 18.74 1.46
C GLY A 33 -20.11 19.95 1.86
N ASP A 34 -20.59 20.71 2.84
CA ASP A 34 -20.02 21.99 3.28
C ASP A 34 -18.71 21.83 4.08
N ARG A 35 -17.56 21.83 3.42
CA ARG A 35 -16.33 22.35 4.08
C ARG A 35 -16.21 23.82 3.72
N LYS A 36 -16.34 24.71 4.71
CA LYS A 36 -16.17 26.14 4.51
C LYS A 36 -14.75 26.41 4.01
N GLY A 37 -14.64 26.98 2.82
CA GLY A 37 -13.38 27.55 2.34
C GLY A 37 -12.94 28.70 3.25
N PHE A 38 -11.68 29.06 3.23
CA PHE A 38 -11.15 30.20 3.95
C PHE A 38 -10.26 31.06 3.05
N ARG A 39 -10.11 32.32 3.44
CA ARG A 39 -9.19 33.25 2.79
C ARG A 39 -7.99 33.49 3.69
N THR A 40 -6.83 33.57 3.10
CA THR A 40 -5.58 33.83 3.83
C THR A 40 -4.62 34.61 2.94
N ASP A 41 -3.70 35.35 3.56
CA ASP A 41 -2.60 36.01 2.85
C ASP A 41 -1.40 35.08 2.76
N VAL A 42 -0.87 34.93 1.56
CA VAL A 42 0.35 34.18 1.28
C VAL A 42 1.29 35.10 0.51
N PHE A 43 2.41 35.45 1.12
CA PHE A 43 3.42 36.38 0.53
C PHE A 43 2.82 37.70 0.02
N GLY A 44 1.84 38.28 0.76
CA GLY A 44 1.17 39.51 0.40
C GLY A 44 0.07 39.38 -0.66
N SER A 45 -0.24 38.17 -1.10
CA SER A 45 -1.33 37.87 -2.01
C SER A 45 -2.48 37.16 -1.30
N GLN A 46 -3.71 37.65 -1.53
CA GLN A 46 -4.90 37.03 -0.95
C GLN A 46 -5.27 35.76 -1.70
N VAL A 47 -5.19 34.62 -1.01
CA VAL A 47 -5.52 33.29 -1.55
C VAL A 47 -6.82 32.81 -0.94
N THR A 48 -7.71 32.33 -1.80
CA THR A 48 -8.97 31.69 -1.40
C THR A 48 -8.86 30.19 -1.57
N ILE A 49 -8.90 29.44 -0.46
CA ILE A 49 -8.98 27.99 -0.45
C ILE A 49 -10.46 27.62 -0.62
N LYS A 50 -10.80 26.99 -1.73
CA LYS A 50 -12.17 26.54 -2.00
C LYS A 50 -12.56 25.38 -1.06
N PRO A 51 -13.84 25.27 -0.70
CA PRO A 51 -14.30 24.10 0.03
C PRO A 51 -14.18 22.85 -0.85
N GLY A 52 -13.54 21.80 -0.32
CA GLY A 52 -13.51 20.49 -0.99
C GLY A 52 -14.84 19.76 -0.85
N ASN A 53 -15.21 18.96 -1.83
CA ASN A 53 -16.34 18.05 -1.71
C ASN A 53 -15.89 16.77 -0.98
N PRO A 54 -16.27 16.57 0.28
CA PRO A 54 -15.83 15.40 1.03
C PRO A 54 -16.53 14.11 0.61
N ARG A 55 -17.61 14.18 -0.15
CA ARG A 55 -18.40 13.01 -0.57
C ARG A 55 -18.02 12.47 -1.94
N SER A 56 -17.25 13.24 -2.69
CA SER A 56 -16.80 12.85 -4.03
C SER A 56 -15.40 13.40 -4.26
N VAL A 57 -14.43 12.52 -4.31
CA VAL A 57 -13.04 12.87 -4.59
C VAL A 57 -12.55 12.00 -5.74
N THR A 58 -11.94 12.64 -6.72
CA THR A 58 -11.06 11.99 -7.69
C THR A 58 -9.68 12.59 -7.48
N ALA A 59 -8.69 11.76 -7.29
CA ALA A 59 -7.32 12.20 -7.11
C ALA A 59 -6.39 11.33 -7.96
N TRP A 60 -5.20 11.83 -8.20
CA TRP A 60 -4.14 11.13 -8.89
C TRP A 60 -2.83 11.32 -8.13
N GLU A 61 -1.95 10.37 -8.24
CA GLU A 61 -0.59 10.43 -7.74
C GLU A 61 0.38 9.94 -8.81
N LEU A 62 1.51 10.63 -8.96
CA LEU A 62 2.63 10.22 -9.80
C LEU A 62 3.92 10.45 -9.03
N GLY A 63 4.84 9.51 -9.10
CA GLY A 63 6.10 9.64 -8.39
C GLY A 63 7.18 8.74 -8.93
N VAL A 64 8.34 8.90 -8.32
CA VAL A 64 9.50 8.06 -8.53
C VAL A 64 10.14 7.73 -7.20
N ASP A 65 10.59 6.50 -7.07
CA ASP A 65 11.44 6.02 -6.00
C ASP A 65 12.82 5.68 -6.59
N ILE A 66 13.87 6.23 -6.00
CA ILE A 66 15.26 6.08 -6.44
C ILE A 66 16.06 5.49 -5.28
N SER A 67 16.58 4.31 -5.48
CA SER A 67 17.45 3.62 -4.50
C SER A 67 18.92 3.78 -4.85
N GLU A 68 19.79 4.06 -3.85
CA GLU A 68 21.24 4.22 -4.02
C GLU A 68 21.99 3.54 -2.84
N PRO A 69 22.98 2.65 -3.03
CA PRO A 69 23.23 1.96 -4.30
C PRO A 69 21.98 1.22 -4.77
N PRO A 70 21.70 1.18 -6.08
CA PRO A 70 20.52 0.52 -6.57
C PRO A 70 20.59 -0.99 -6.27
N PRO A 71 19.48 -1.60 -5.85
CA PRO A 71 19.37 -3.05 -5.94
C PRO A 71 19.39 -3.44 -7.43
N GLU A 72 19.91 -4.61 -7.74
CA GLU A 72 19.98 -5.06 -9.13
C GLU A 72 18.61 -4.96 -9.82
N GLY A 73 18.55 -4.32 -10.99
CA GLY A 73 17.31 -4.18 -11.76
C GLY A 73 16.30 -3.13 -11.27
N SER A 74 16.59 -2.36 -10.22
CA SER A 74 15.63 -1.46 -9.58
C SER A 74 16.21 -0.10 -9.20
N GLU A 75 16.91 0.57 -10.11
CA GLU A 75 17.52 1.88 -9.85
C GLU A 75 16.47 2.99 -9.69
N ILE A 76 15.46 3.01 -10.55
CA ILE A 76 14.40 4.00 -10.56
C ILE A 76 13.08 3.28 -10.79
N ILE A 77 12.17 3.38 -9.83
CA ILE A 77 10.85 2.78 -9.92
C ILE A 77 9.82 3.91 -10.02
N PRO A 78 9.24 4.16 -11.21
CA PRO A 78 8.11 5.05 -11.33
C PRO A 78 6.85 4.39 -10.77
N PHE A 79 6.01 5.17 -10.12
CA PHE A 79 4.70 4.73 -9.65
C PHE A 79 3.64 5.78 -9.96
N GLY A 80 2.39 5.35 -9.98
CA GLY A 80 1.28 6.26 -10.17
C GLY A 80 -0.05 5.57 -10.01
N ASP A 81 -1.00 6.31 -9.43
CA ASP A 81 -2.31 5.81 -9.06
C ASP A 81 -3.40 6.83 -9.34
N ILE A 82 -4.60 6.32 -9.61
CA ILE A 82 -5.82 7.09 -9.67
C ILE A 82 -6.72 6.63 -8.53
N TYR A 83 -7.15 7.58 -7.72
CA TYR A 83 -8.01 7.34 -6.57
C TYR A 83 -9.40 7.88 -6.82
N LEU A 84 -10.40 7.04 -6.61
CA LEU A 84 -11.80 7.41 -6.67
C LEU A 84 -12.44 7.15 -5.31
N TRP A 85 -13.10 8.16 -4.79
CA TRP A 85 -13.85 8.07 -3.56
C TRP A 85 -15.23 8.68 -3.76
N ARG A 86 -16.28 7.91 -3.49
CA ARG A 86 -17.67 8.33 -3.60
C ARG A 86 -18.45 7.84 -2.40
N HIS A 87 -18.99 8.78 -1.63
CA HIS A 87 -19.74 8.51 -0.41
C HIS A 87 -21.00 9.38 -0.41
N PRO A 88 -21.97 9.09 -1.27
CA PRO A 88 -23.16 9.95 -1.46
C PRO A 88 -23.99 10.07 -0.18
N ASP A 89 -24.05 9.03 0.62
CA ASP A 89 -24.76 8.98 1.90
C ASP A 89 -24.06 8.04 2.90
N SER A 90 -24.62 7.91 4.10
CA SER A 90 -24.01 7.11 5.18
C SER A 90 -24.00 5.60 4.94
N ARG A 91 -24.68 5.10 3.90
CA ARG A 91 -24.81 3.67 3.59
C ARG A 91 -24.13 3.25 2.30
N HIS A 92 -23.68 4.19 1.49
CA HIS A 92 -23.02 3.88 0.23
C HIS A 92 -21.59 4.41 0.24
N LEU A 93 -20.65 3.54 -0.02
CA LEU A 93 -19.27 3.87 -0.25
C LEU A 93 -18.80 3.17 -1.53
N PHE A 94 -18.11 3.90 -2.35
CA PHE A 94 -17.30 3.37 -3.44
C PHE A 94 -15.90 3.94 -3.30
N ARG A 95 -14.90 3.08 -3.35
CA ARG A 95 -13.49 3.42 -3.37
C ARG A 95 -12.81 2.60 -4.45
N ALA A 96 -11.94 3.22 -5.22
CA ALA A 96 -11.06 2.53 -6.12
C ALA A 96 -9.68 3.18 -6.10
N GLU A 97 -8.66 2.36 -6.14
CA GLU A 97 -7.26 2.69 -6.32
C GLU A 97 -6.76 1.89 -7.51
N LEU A 98 -6.29 2.57 -8.54
CA LEU A 98 -6.00 1.99 -9.84
C LEU A 98 -4.61 2.42 -10.28
N SER A 99 -3.65 1.51 -10.24
CA SER A 99 -2.30 1.72 -10.75
C SER A 99 -2.05 1.04 -12.10
N GLY A 100 -2.93 0.12 -12.49
CA GLY A 100 -2.76 -0.73 -13.66
C GLY A 100 -1.86 -1.95 -13.41
N VAL A 101 -1.19 -2.00 -12.27
CA VAL A 101 -0.42 -3.15 -11.76
C VAL A 101 -1.13 -3.74 -10.55
N TRP A 102 -1.49 -2.90 -9.64
CA TRP A 102 -2.29 -3.24 -8.47
C TRP A 102 -3.55 -2.37 -8.47
N ASP A 103 -4.69 -3.02 -8.53
CA ASP A 103 -5.97 -2.34 -8.53
C ASP A 103 -6.81 -2.88 -7.39
N ASP A 104 -7.35 -1.97 -6.59
CA ASP A 104 -8.27 -2.27 -5.49
C ASP A 104 -9.58 -1.51 -5.70
N VAL A 105 -10.70 -2.23 -5.71
CA VAL A 105 -12.03 -1.64 -5.79
C VAL A 105 -12.85 -2.17 -4.63
N PHE A 106 -13.46 -1.24 -3.90
CA PHE A 106 -14.31 -1.53 -2.76
C PHE A 106 -15.64 -0.81 -2.92
N ARG A 107 -16.74 -1.53 -2.77
CA ARG A 107 -18.09 -0.99 -2.75
C ARG A 107 -18.86 -1.53 -1.56
N ALA A 108 -19.40 -0.63 -0.74
CA ALA A 108 -20.37 -0.96 0.27
C ALA A 108 -21.73 -0.34 -0.06
N GLY A 109 -22.79 -1.06 0.26
CA GLY A 109 -24.19 -0.64 0.09
C GLY A 109 -25.08 -1.20 1.19
N PRO A 110 -26.36 -0.78 1.22
CA PRO A 110 -27.31 -1.25 2.23
C PRO A 110 -27.38 -2.77 2.29
N GLY A 111 -27.33 -3.30 3.50
CA GLY A 111 -27.49 -4.72 3.82
C GLY A 111 -28.59 -4.94 4.87
N PRO A 112 -28.72 -6.15 5.40
CA PRO A 112 -29.72 -6.48 6.42
C PRO A 112 -29.41 -5.80 7.76
N GLY A 113 -30.37 -5.08 8.32
CA GLY A 113 -30.26 -4.40 9.61
C GLY A 113 -29.19 -3.30 9.64
N PRO A 114 -28.24 -3.34 10.59
CA PRO A 114 -27.17 -2.36 10.69
C PRO A 114 -25.96 -2.68 9.77
N PHE A 115 -26.00 -3.80 9.07
CA PHE A 115 -24.89 -4.26 8.23
C PHE A 115 -24.99 -3.68 6.81
N GLU A 116 -23.85 -3.69 6.13
CA GLU A 116 -23.71 -3.33 4.74
C GLU A 116 -23.36 -4.59 3.93
N THR A 117 -23.78 -4.61 2.66
CA THR A 117 -23.23 -5.55 1.69
C THR A 117 -21.93 -4.99 1.14
N VAL A 118 -20.91 -5.81 1.06
CA VAL A 118 -19.58 -5.43 0.57
C VAL A 118 -19.25 -6.21 -0.69
N LEU A 119 -18.76 -5.51 -1.69
CA LEU A 119 -18.19 -6.07 -2.91
C LEU A 119 -16.78 -5.52 -3.07
N THR A 120 -15.84 -6.39 -3.37
CA THR A 120 -14.45 -6.02 -3.63
C THR A 120 -13.97 -6.60 -4.96
N PHE A 121 -12.97 -5.97 -5.52
CA PHE A 121 -12.22 -6.51 -6.63
C PHE A 121 -10.76 -6.12 -6.41
N ASN A 122 -9.89 -7.11 -6.31
CA ASN A 122 -8.48 -6.91 -6.12
C ASN A 122 -7.72 -7.61 -7.25
N ASN A 123 -6.82 -6.89 -7.89
CA ASN A 123 -6.04 -7.37 -9.00
C ASN A 123 -4.57 -7.00 -8.78
N PHE A 124 -3.70 -7.94 -9.10
CA PHE A 124 -2.27 -7.70 -9.18
C PHE A 124 -1.75 -8.38 -10.43
N THR A 125 -1.23 -7.60 -11.35
CA THR A 125 -0.72 -8.12 -12.62
C THR A 125 0.49 -7.32 -13.06
N ILE A 126 1.67 -7.89 -12.91
CA ILE A 126 2.89 -7.27 -13.41
C ILE A 126 3.07 -7.69 -14.88
N PRO A 127 3.29 -6.75 -15.81
CA PRO A 127 3.44 -7.07 -17.23
C PRO A 127 4.81 -7.65 -17.60
N PHE A 128 5.76 -7.69 -16.67
CA PHE A 128 7.10 -8.23 -16.81
C PHE A 128 7.40 -9.23 -15.69
N ALA A 129 8.33 -10.12 -15.94
CA ALA A 129 8.76 -11.07 -14.92
C ALA A 129 9.59 -10.35 -13.85
N ARG A 130 9.42 -10.76 -12.61
CA ARG A 130 10.04 -10.18 -11.43
C ARG A 130 10.84 -11.23 -10.68
N SER A 131 12.04 -10.85 -10.25
CA SER A 131 12.89 -11.62 -9.35
C SER A 131 12.71 -11.14 -7.91
N GLU A 132 12.93 -12.02 -6.96
CA GLU A 132 13.09 -11.63 -5.56
C GLU A 132 14.48 -11.06 -5.32
N LEU A 133 14.56 -10.09 -4.42
CA LEU A 133 15.83 -9.48 -3.99
C LEU A 133 16.38 -10.21 -2.76
N VAL A 134 17.64 -10.61 -2.81
CA VAL A 134 18.38 -11.15 -1.66
C VAL A 134 19.69 -10.41 -1.52
N ASP A 135 19.83 -9.66 -0.43
CA ASP A 135 20.98 -8.81 -0.20
C ASP A 135 21.24 -7.78 -1.31
N GLY A 136 20.16 -7.27 -1.93
CA GLY A 136 20.19 -6.29 -3.02
C GLY A 136 20.52 -6.87 -4.40
N GLU A 137 20.62 -8.19 -4.54
CA GLU A 137 20.84 -8.88 -5.81
C GLU A 137 19.60 -9.68 -6.21
N GLU A 138 19.27 -9.65 -7.48
CA GLU A 138 18.12 -10.40 -8.03
C GLU A 138 18.39 -11.92 -8.04
N LEU A 139 17.39 -12.70 -7.65
CA LEU A 139 17.35 -14.13 -7.87
C LEU A 139 16.80 -14.44 -9.29
N LYS A 140 17.56 -14.07 -10.33
CA LYS A 140 17.14 -14.24 -11.73
C LYS A 140 16.75 -15.67 -12.10
N THR A 141 17.38 -16.66 -11.45
CA THR A 141 17.05 -18.08 -11.64
C THR A 141 15.64 -18.45 -11.20
N GLU A 142 15.01 -17.61 -10.38
CA GLU A 142 13.66 -17.77 -9.83
C GLU A 142 12.67 -16.69 -10.31
N GLU A 143 13.05 -15.98 -11.37
CA GLU A 143 12.23 -14.95 -11.99
C GLU A 143 10.90 -15.54 -12.49
N LEU A 144 9.79 -14.89 -12.14
CA LEU A 144 8.45 -15.28 -12.56
C LEU A 144 7.62 -14.07 -13.00
N LEU A 145 6.83 -14.28 -14.03
CA LEU A 145 5.67 -13.46 -14.31
C LEU A 145 4.50 -14.08 -13.57
N TRP A 146 3.88 -13.33 -12.66
CA TRP A 146 2.76 -13.83 -11.89
C TRP A 146 1.77 -12.73 -11.54
N GLY A 147 0.59 -13.14 -11.15
CA GLY A 147 -0.44 -12.24 -10.71
C GLY A 147 -1.67 -12.97 -10.21
N TYR A 148 -2.65 -12.20 -9.81
CA TYR A 148 -3.94 -12.72 -9.39
C TYR A 148 -5.08 -11.77 -9.73
N VAL A 149 -6.28 -12.34 -9.79
CA VAL A 149 -7.56 -11.61 -9.85
C VAL A 149 -8.46 -12.17 -8.76
N ARG A 150 -8.99 -11.31 -7.89
CA ARG A 150 -9.80 -11.69 -6.73
C ARG A 150 -11.03 -10.78 -6.61
N PRO A 151 -12.18 -11.16 -7.17
CA PRO A 151 -13.45 -10.58 -6.75
C PRO A 151 -13.76 -11.02 -5.32
N GLY A 152 -14.46 -10.19 -4.57
CA GLY A 152 -14.86 -10.51 -3.20
C GLY A 152 -16.28 -10.05 -2.92
N PHE A 153 -16.95 -10.70 -2.00
CA PHE A 153 -18.26 -10.33 -1.52
C PHE A 153 -18.39 -10.67 -0.03
N GLY A 154 -19.17 -9.88 0.66
CA GLY A 154 -19.33 -10.08 2.10
C GLY A 154 -20.27 -9.10 2.76
N PHE A 155 -20.10 -8.96 4.05
CA PHE A 155 -20.86 -8.07 4.90
C PHE A 155 -19.92 -7.19 5.71
N GLY A 156 -20.32 -5.94 5.87
CA GLY A 156 -19.59 -4.97 6.66
C GLY A 156 -20.47 -4.29 7.70
N TYR A 157 -19.81 -3.69 8.65
CA TYR A 157 -20.39 -2.74 9.59
C TYR A 157 -19.55 -1.47 9.56
N ARG A 158 -20.22 -0.31 9.38
CA ARG A 158 -19.54 0.97 9.35
C ARG A 158 -20.26 2.00 10.20
N ARG A 159 -19.47 2.72 10.99
CA ARG A 159 -19.97 3.83 11.79
C ARG A 159 -18.99 4.99 11.76
N GLN A 160 -19.48 6.17 11.46
CA GLN A 160 -18.69 7.39 11.49
C GLN A 160 -18.29 7.73 12.94
N VAL A 161 -16.99 8.01 13.16
CA VAL A 161 -16.44 8.39 14.47
C VAL A 161 -16.57 9.89 14.69
N TYR A 162 -16.25 10.70 13.67
CA TYR A 162 -16.40 12.15 13.72
C TYR A 162 -17.29 12.65 12.57
N PRO A 163 -18.35 13.41 12.87
CA PRO A 163 -19.17 14.05 11.84
C PRO A 163 -18.33 14.99 10.97
N GLY A 164 -18.53 14.93 9.65
CA GLY A 164 -17.88 15.82 8.68
C GLY A 164 -16.47 15.42 8.24
N ASN A 165 -15.88 14.38 8.81
CA ASN A 165 -14.64 13.79 8.31
C ASN A 165 -14.92 12.36 7.85
N GLN A 166 -14.77 12.10 6.54
CA GLN A 166 -15.25 10.87 5.91
C GLN A 166 -14.44 9.65 6.28
N ASP A 167 -13.12 9.83 6.45
CA ASP A 167 -12.21 8.73 6.75
C ASP A 167 -12.21 8.35 8.24
N ASN A 168 -12.82 9.20 9.09
CA ASN A 168 -12.94 8.89 10.51
C ASN A 168 -14.11 7.95 10.77
N MET A 169 -13.86 6.68 10.62
CA MET A 169 -14.84 5.63 10.77
C MET A 169 -14.31 4.44 11.58
N LEU A 170 -15.22 3.74 12.19
CA LEU A 170 -15.07 2.35 12.57
C LEU A 170 -15.69 1.52 11.45
N ALA A 171 -14.93 0.63 10.87
CA ALA A 171 -15.38 -0.32 9.87
C ALA A 171 -14.89 -1.73 10.22
N ALA A 172 -15.74 -2.72 9.98
CA ALA A 172 -15.38 -4.13 10.08
C ALA A 172 -16.06 -4.86 8.91
N ASP A 173 -15.25 -5.44 8.03
CA ASP A 173 -15.70 -6.07 6.79
C ASP A 173 -15.24 -7.52 6.77
N LEU A 174 -16.17 -8.47 6.64
CA LEU A 174 -15.89 -9.89 6.45
C LEU A 174 -16.25 -10.28 5.02
N MET A 175 -15.28 -10.76 4.28
CA MET A 175 -15.38 -11.04 2.86
C MET A 175 -14.95 -12.47 2.54
N LEU A 176 -15.57 -13.03 1.52
CA LEU A 176 -15.09 -14.22 0.81
C LEU A 176 -14.58 -13.76 -0.55
N GLU A 177 -13.35 -14.12 -0.85
CA GLU A 177 -12.63 -13.67 -2.04
C GLU A 177 -12.19 -14.91 -2.86
N PRO A 178 -13.05 -15.43 -3.76
CA PRO A 178 -12.59 -16.40 -4.73
C PRO A 178 -11.62 -15.71 -5.68
N GLY A 179 -10.50 -16.36 -5.95
CA GLY A 179 -9.44 -15.80 -6.78
C GLY A 179 -8.84 -16.81 -7.74
N PHE A 180 -8.09 -16.29 -8.68
CA PHE A 180 -7.30 -17.09 -9.61
C PHE A 180 -5.88 -16.52 -9.66
N LEU A 181 -4.91 -17.37 -9.35
CA LEU A 181 -3.48 -17.06 -9.45
C LEU A 181 -2.95 -17.66 -10.75
N PHE A 182 -2.10 -16.92 -11.44
CA PHE A 182 -1.48 -17.34 -12.67
C PHE A 182 0.03 -17.08 -12.65
N PHE A 183 0.77 -17.96 -13.31
CA PHE A 183 2.22 -17.95 -13.30
C PHE A 183 2.78 -18.23 -14.70
N ASP A 184 3.90 -17.60 -15.05
CA ASP A 184 4.66 -17.91 -16.24
C ASP A 184 6.16 -17.69 -15.97
N ARG A 185 7.00 -18.31 -16.79
CA ARG A 185 8.46 -18.15 -16.73
C ARG A 185 8.88 -16.77 -17.21
N GLY A 186 9.82 -16.18 -16.50
CA GLY A 186 10.62 -15.09 -17.03
C GLY A 186 11.73 -15.57 -17.95
N SER A 187 12.45 -14.64 -18.53
CA SER A 187 13.59 -14.93 -19.42
C SER A 187 14.78 -15.53 -18.65
N GLY A 188 14.94 -15.14 -17.38
CA GLY A 188 16.00 -15.61 -16.48
C GLY A 188 15.69 -16.89 -15.73
N THR A 189 14.42 -17.36 -15.75
CA THR A 189 14.01 -18.55 -14.97
C THR A 189 14.84 -19.78 -15.35
N ALA A 190 15.49 -20.40 -14.38
CA ALA A 190 16.32 -21.58 -14.57
C ALA A 190 15.53 -22.76 -15.14
N ARG A 191 16.16 -23.61 -15.95
CA ARG A 191 15.49 -24.77 -16.59
C ARG A 191 14.93 -25.76 -15.57
N ASN A 192 15.60 -25.92 -14.43
CA ASN A 192 15.21 -26.81 -13.34
C ASN A 192 14.31 -26.13 -12.30
N PHE A 193 13.85 -24.90 -12.56
CA PHE A 193 12.84 -24.26 -11.74
C PHE A 193 11.46 -24.77 -12.13
N ILE A 194 10.74 -25.37 -11.19
CA ILE A 194 9.36 -25.81 -11.36
C ILE A 194 8.45 -24.60 -11.11
N VAL A 195 7.78 -24.11 -12.15
CA VAL A 195 6.83 -23.00 -12.05
C VAL A 195 5.57 -23.51 -11.36
N PRO A 196 5.00 -22.77 -10.39
CA PRO A 196 3.70 -23.10 -9.83
C PRO A 196 2.64 -23.22 -10.94
N GLU A 197 1.71 -24.16 -10.77
CA GLU A 197 0.56 -24.27 -11.68
C GLU A 197 -0.43 -23.14 -11.40
N ASP A 198 -1.10 -22.66 -12.44
CA ASP A 198 -2.22 -21.75 -12.30
C ASP A 198 -3.28 -22.39 -11.41
N THR A 199 -3.78 -21.66 -10.42
CA THR A 199 -4.65 -22.25 -9.41
C THR A 199 -5.78 -21.35 -8.96
N PHE A 200 -6.91 -21.95 -8.61
CA PHE A 200 -7.98 -21.26 -7.87
C PHE A 200 -7.61 -21.13 -6.38
N GLU A 201 -7.94 -19.99 -5.82
CA GLU A 201 -7.76 -19.69 -4.42
C GLU A 201 -9.09 -19.20 -3.83
N LEU A 202 -9.41 -19.64 -2.62
CA LEU A 202 -10.50 -19.06 -1.83
C LEU A 202 -9.92 -18.44 -0.57
N ARG A 203 -10.23 -17.16 -0.34
CA ARG A 203 -9.80 -16.44 0.85
C ARG A 203 -11.02 -16.04 1.69
N ALA A 204 -10.91 -16.21 3.01
CA ALA A 204 -11.74 -15.53 3.98
C ALA A 204 -10.92 -14.36 4.53
N HIS A 205 -11.45 -13.14 4.38
CA HIS A 205 -10.75 -11.91 4.73
C HIS A 205 -11.59 -11.10 5.71
N LEU A 206 -11.05 -10.84 6.89
CA LEU A 206 -11.62 -9.94 7.89
C LEU A 206 -10.74 -8.69 7.98
N GLN A 207 -11.31 -7.55 7.64
CA GLN A 207 -10.67 -6.25 7.79
C GLN A 207 -11.36 -5.45 8.89
N ILE A 208 -10.59 -4.94 9.85
CA ILE A 208 -11.08 -4.04 10.88
C ILE A 208 -10.28 -2.75 10.82
N ARG A 209 -10.98 -1.62 10.84
CA ARG A 209 -10.37 -0.29 10.81
C ARG A 209 -11.08 0.64 11.77
N TRP A 210 -10.32 1.34 12.57
CA TRP A 210 -10.75 2.46 13.37
C TRP A 210 -9.86 3.66 13.08
N ASP A 211 -10.44 4.75 12.58
CA ASP A 211 -9.73 5.98 12.31
C ASP A 211 -10.40 7.14 13.03
N ALA A 212 -9.68 7.76 13.95
CA ALA A 212 -10.06 8.94 14.71
C ALA A 212 -9.01 10.06 14.58
N LEU A 213 -8.21 10.05 13.50
CA LEU A 213 -7.19 11.04 13.23
C LEU A 213 -7.79 12.33 12.68
N ARG A 214 -7.37 13.46 13.21
CA ARG A 214 -7.59 14.77 12.60
C ARG A 214 -6.41 15.10 11.71
N ARG A 215 -6.70 15.43 10.46
CA ARG A 215 -5.71 15.75 9.44
C ARG A 215 -5.80 17.23 9.04
N ASN A 216 -4.68 17.83 8.65
CA ASN A 216 -4.61 19.19 8.12
C ASN A 216 -5.00 19.25 6.63
N LEU A 217 -4.79 20.40 5.99
CA LEU A 217 -5.06 20.59 4.56
C LEU A 217 -4.16 19.73 3.65
N LEU A 218 -2.94 19.44 4.11
CA LEU A 218 -2.00 18.55 3.42
C LEU A 218 -2.29 17.07 3.69
N LYS A 219 -3.41 16.75 4.36
CA LYS A 219 -3.82 15.40 4.75
C LYS A 219 -2.91 14.72 5.79
N LEU A 220 -2.02 15.48 6.39
CA LEU A 220 -1.11 14.99 7.41
C LEU A 220 -1.79 14.87 8.77
N PRO A 221 -1.58 13.77 9.54
CA PRO A 221 -2.14 13.60 10.88
C PRO A 221 -1.65 14.69 11.84
N GLN A 222 -2.55 15.30 12.59
CA GLN A 222 -2.22 16.31 13.60
C GLN A 222 -2.57 15.87 15.02
N LYS A 223 -3.66 15.12 15.17
CA LYS A 223 -4.15 14.71 16.49
C LYS A 223 -5.05 13.49 16.37
N GLY A 224 -4.96 12.59 17.35
CA GLY A 224 -5.84 11.43 17.47
C GLY A 224 -5.13 10.12 17.24
N TYR A 225 -5.91 9.08 16.99
CA TYR A 225 -5.43 7.70 16.87
C TYR A 225 -6.08 7.02 15.68
N ALA A 226 -5.37 6.06 15.10
CA ALA A 226 -5.94 5.09 14.17
C ALA A 226 -5.39 3.70 14.50
N ALA A 227 -6.19 2.68 14.25
CA ALA A 227 -5.78 1.30 14.37
C ALA A 227 -6.50 0.46 13.34
N GLY A 228 -5.90 -0.63 12.93
CA GLY A 228 -6.54 -1.57 12.02
C GLY A 228 -5.84 -2.91 12.01
N SER A 229 -6.55 -3.89 11.46
CA SER A 229 -5.99 -5.21 11.19
C SER A 229 -6.63 -5.83 9.97
N ASP A 230 -5.82 -6.60 9.24
CA ASP A 230 -6.22 -7.47 8.15
C ASP A 230 -5.91 -8.91 8.53
N MET A 231 -6.89 -9.78 8.48
CA MET A 231 -6.78 -11.18 8.80
C MET A 231 -7.26 -12.00 7.59
N VAL A 232 -6.39 -12.80 7.04
CA VAL A 232 -6.66 -13.59 5.85
C VAL A 232 -6.38 -15.06 6.11
N TYR A 233 -7.36 -15.90 5.82
CA TYR A 233 -7.14 -17.34 5.66
C TYR A 233 -7.38 -17.70 4.20
N GLY A 234 -6.38 -18.28 3.55
CA GLY A 234 -6.41 -18.67 2.13
C GLY A 234 -6.23 -20.17 1.94
N GLN A 235 -6.92 -20.71 0.94
CA GLN A 235 -6.80 -22.08 0.50
C GLN A 235 -6.68 -22.13 -1.03
N ARG A 236 -5.65 -22.82 -1.53
CA ARG A 236 -5.43 -23.07 -2.97
C ARG A 236 -5.84 -24.48 -3.34
N ALA A 237 -6.48 -24.61 -4.49
CA ALA A 237 -7.02 -25.90 -4.95
C ALA A 237 -5.91 -26.84 -5.37
N ASP A 238 -5.14 -26.48 -6.40
CA ASP A 238 -4.11 -27.31 -7.01
C ASP A 238 -2.71 -26.74 -6.75
N TRP A 239 -2.25 -26.86 -5.49
CA TRP A 239 -0.94 -26.37 -5.09
C TRP A 239 0.03 -27.53 -4.94
N ARG A 240 1.09 -27.56 -5.74
CA ARG A 240 2.11 -28.61 -5.79
C ARG A 240 3.48 -28.07 -5.42
N ASP A 241 4.45 -28.96 -5.33
CA ASP A 241 5.85 -28.57 -5.11
C ASP A 241 6.35 -27.73 -6.30
N TRP A 242 7.04 -26.64 -6.00
CA TRP A 242 7.54 -25.68 -6.97
C TRP A 242 8.92 -25.14 -6.56
N GLY A 243 9.51 -24.24 -7.34
CA GLY A 243 10.81 -23.67 -7.05
C GLY A 243 11.97 -24.43 -7.69
N LEU A 244 13.20 -24.09 -7.31
CA LEU A 244 14.40 -24.77 -7.82
C LEU A 244 14.40 -26.24 -7.38
N ASN A 245 14.36 -27.15 -8.35
CA ASN A 245 14.26 -28.60 -8.13
C ASN A 245 13.07 -29.03 -7.22
N GLY A 246 12.01 -28.21 -7.15
CA GLY A 246 10.87 -28.48 -6.26
C GLY A 246 11.16 -28.25 -4.77
N ALA A 247 12.02 -27.30 -4.46
CA ALA A 247 12.44 -27.03 -3.07
C ALA A 247 11.28 -26.48 -2.20
N GLU A 248 10.33 -25.79 -2.81
CA GLU A 248 9.14 -25.27 -2.12
C GLU A 248 8.05 -26.35 -2.09
N THR A 249 7.72 -26.82 -0.90
CA THR A 249 6.75 -27.93 -0.76
C THR A 249 5.31 -27.45 -0.86
N ALA A 250 4.43 -28.29 -1.39
CA ALA A 250 2.99 -28.03 -1.49
C ALA A 250 2.31 -27.73 -0.15
N SER A 251 2.84 -28.24 0.96
CA SER A 251 2.34 -27.95 2.30
C SER A 251 2.57 -26.48 2.71
N SER A 252 3.58 -25.84 2.15
CA SER A 252 3.82 -24.41 2.29
C SER A 252 3.01 -23.67 1.23
N GLY A 253 2.07 -22.82 1.65
CA GLY A 253 1.26 -22.00 0.74
C GLY A 253 -0.05 -22.60 0.25
N ARG A 254 -0.33 -23.89 0.42
CA ARG A 254 -1.64 -24.47 0.05
C ARG A 254 -2.76 -23.96 0.95
N ASN A 255 -2.53 -24.00 2.26
CA ASN A 255 -3.40 -23.40 3.26
C ASN A 255 -2.55 -22.45 4.07
N TYR A 256 -2.89 -21.18 4.06
CA TYR A 256 -2.10 -20.18 4.75
C TYR A 256 -2.97 -19.25 5.58
N PHE A 257 -2.34 -18.64 6.56
CA PHE A 257 -2.96 -17.62 7.40
C PHE A 257 -2.02 -16.40 7.46
N SER A 258 -2.59 -15.22 7.34
CA SER A 258 -1.90 -13.93 7.50
C SER A 258 -2.69 -13.03 8.44
N LEU A 259 -2.00 -12.40 9.36
CA LEU A 259 -2.51 -11.33 10.21
C LEU A 259 -1.56 -10.15 10.11
N ALA A 260 -2.06 -9.01 9.68
CA ALA A 260 -1.34 -7.74 9.72
C ALA A 260 -2.15 -6.72 10.51
N GLY A 261 -1.46 -5.75 11.12
CA GLY A 261 -2.14 -4.70 11.85
C GLY A 261 -1.26 -3.49 12.10
N TYR A 262 -1.90 -2.40 12.50
CA TYR A 262 -1.21 -1.18 12.84
C TYR A 262 -1.91 -0.42 13.97
N PHE A 263 -1.11 0.39 14.65
CA PHE A 263 -1.60 1.44 15.56
C PHE A 263 -0.82 2.73 15.26
N LEU A 264 -1.53 3.84 15.11
CA LEU A 264 -0.97 5.15 14.84
C LEU A 264 -1.50 6.18 15.83
N ALA A 265 -0.63 7.03 16.34
CA ALA A 265 -0.95 8.14 17.21
C ALA A 265 -0.34 9.44 16.70
N ALA A 266 -1.08 10.53 16.77
CA ALA A 266 -0.59 11.86 16.43
C ALA A 266 -0.99 12.89 17.50
N GLY A 267 -0.11 13.87 17.76
CA GLY A 267 -0.37 14.94 18.70
C GLY A 267 0.58 16.12 18.53
N GLY A 268 0.21 17.26 19.11
CA GLY A 268 1.12 18.40 19.23
C GLY A 268 2.28 18.08 20.16
N VAL A 269 3.43 18.70 19.92
CA VAL A 269 4.61 18.60 20.79
C VAL A 269 4.30 19.29 22.14
N PRO A 270 4.35 18.57 23.28
CA PRO A 270 3.87 19.12 24.57
C PRO A 270 4.59 20.38 25.06
N TRP A 271 5.86 20.53 24.69
CA TRP A 271 6.69 21.67 25.11
C TRP A 271 6.72 22.81 24.07
N ALA A 272 6.04 22.66 22.93
CA ALA A 272 6.02 23.67 21.88
C ALA A 272 4.75 24.51 21.92
N ASN A 273 4.88 25.77 22.22
CA ASN A 273 3.76 26.72 22.34
C ASN A 273 3.16 27.14 20.97
N SER A 274 3.76 26.73 19.85
CA SER A 274 3.41 27.28 18.54
C SER A 274 2.21 26.63 17.85
N GLY A 275 1.75 25.47 18.32
CA GLY A 275 0.72 24.68 17.62
C GLY A 275 1.11 24.21 16.19
N ARG A 276 2.40 24.35 15.83
CA ARG A 276 2.95 24.05 14.51
C ARG A 276 3.90 22.86 14.50
N GLN A 277 4.05 22.21 15.64
CA GLN A 277 4.96 21.09 15.83
C GLN A 277 4.15 19.86 16.26
N PHE A 278 4.37 18.76 15.62
CA PHE A 278 3.62 17.53 15.84
C PHE A 278 4.56 16.34 16.00
N LEU A 279 4.13 15.38 16.78
CA LEU A 279 4.71 14.04 16.85
C LEU A 279 3.68 13.07 16.28
N VAL A 280 4.18 12.19 15.40
CA VAL A 280 3.40 11.08 14.87
C VAL A 280 4.18 9.81 15.13
N GLY A 281 3.54 8.80 15.67
CA GLY A 281 4.14 7.50 15.89
C GLY A 281 3.23 6.42 15.33
N ALA A 282 3.82 5.36 14.75
CA ALA A 282 3.08 4.20 14.34
C ALA A 282 3.83 2.92 14.70
N LEU A 283 3.07 1.87 14.97
CA LEU A 283 3.53 0.53 15.18
C LEU A 283 2.77 -0.37 14.19
N TYR A 284 3.50 -1.14 13.42
CA TYR A 284 2.98 -2.15 12.49
C TYR A 284 3.45 -3.51 12.94
N GLY A 285 2.64 -4.53 12.70
CA GLY A 285 3.03 -5.91 12.95
C GLY A 285 2.35 -6.87 11.99
N GLY A 286 3.03 -7.96 11.69
CA GLY A 286 2.50 -9.04 10.88
C GLY A 286 2.97 -10.40 11.38
N TYR A 287 2.06 -11.36 11.25
CA TYR A 287 2.30 -12.76 11.54
C TYR A 287 1.71 -13.62 10.44
N GLY A 288 2.49 -14.54 9.93
CA GLY A 288 2.07 -15.47 8.91
C GLY A 288 2.40 -16.93 9.21
N HIS A 289 1.51 -17.81 8.80
CA HIS A 289 1.70 -19.25 8.89
C HIS A 289 1.52 -19.86 7.51
N HIS A 290 2.49 -20.67 7.08
CA HIS A 290 2.54 -21.27 5.74
C HIS A 290 2.48 -20.24 4.60
N LEU A 291 2.97 -19.03 4.83
CA LEU A 291 3.10 -18.03 3.77
C LEU A 291 4.24 -18.38 2.83
N ASP A 292 4.02 -18.09 1.56
CA ASP A 292 5.02 -18.06 0.50
C ASP A 292 5.14 -16.64 -0.07
N ARG A 293 6.02 -16.43 -1.05
CA ARG A 293 6.24 -15.11 -1.67
C ARG A 293 5.02 -14.53 -2.40
N PHE A 294 3.98 -15.33 -2.65
CA PHE A 294 2.74 -14.92 -3.32
C PHE A 294 1.62 -14.56 -2.34
N SER A 295 1.76 -14.95 -1.07
CA SER A 295 0.79 -14.71 0.01
C SER A 295 1.32 -13.83 1.14
N ALA A 296 2.64 -13.68 1.27
CA ALA A 296 3.25 -12.82 2.28
C ALA A 296 3.03 -11.33 1.99
N THR A 297 2.95 -10.52 3.06
CA THR A 297 2.93 -9.06 2.95
C THR A 297 4.26 -8.57 2.39
N ARG A 298 4.20 -7.73 1.35
CA ARG A 298 5.38 -7.07 0.81
C ARG A 298 5.71 -5.84 1.63
N ILE A 299 6.98 -5.67 1.98
CA ILE A 299 7.50 -4.54 2.75
C ILE A 299 8.72 -3.96 2.03
N GLY A 300 8.73 -2.66 1.83
CA GLY A 300 9.83 -1.96 1.19
C GLY A 300 9.68 -0.46 1.31
N GLY A 301 10.41 0.28 0.50
CA GLY A 301 10.30 1.72 0.32
C GLY A 301 9.01 2.14 -0.36
N GLY A 302 8.98 3.38 -0.81
CA GLY A 302 7.83 3.95 -1.49
C GLY A 302 7.07 5.00 -0.69
N PRO A 303 5.91 5.45 -1.16
CA PRO A 303 5.13 6.48 -0.50
C PRO A 303 4.71 6.03 0.90
N ASN A 304 4.87 6.92 1.88
CA ASN A 304 4.47 6.65 3.25
C ASN A 304 2.94 6.73 3.38
N PRO A 305 2.26 5.63 3.75
CA PRO A 305 0.79 5.60 3.86
C PRO A 305 0.26 6.41 5.05
N LEU A 306 1.11 6.87 5.96
CA LEU A 306 0.69 7.68 7.10
C LEU A 306 0.06 8.99 6.65
N GLY A 307 -1.23 9.15 6.92
CA GLY A 307 -1.98 10.35 6.58
C GLY A 307 -2.62 10.36 5.20
N GLU A 308 -2.45 9.33 4.41
CA GLU A 308 -3.14 9.23 3.13
C GLU A 308 -4.64 8.93 3.34
N GLU A 309 -5.47 9.66 2.59
CA GLU A 309 -6.93 9.49 2.64
C GLU A 309 -7.38 8.26 1.86
N TYR A 310 -6.61 7.86 0.87
CA TYR A 310 -7.01 6.91 -0.16
C TYR A 310 -6.32 5.55 -0.01
N GLY A 311 -5.10 5.51 0.51
CA GLY A 311 -4.30 4.31 0.60
C GLY A 311 -4.66 3.37 1.74
N SER A 312 -4.14 2.16 1.71
CA SER A 312 -4.18 1.23 2.83
C SER A 312 -3.22 1.70 3.93
N THR A 313 -3.74 1.90 5.13
CA THR A 313 -2.92 2.25 6.30
C THR A 313 -2.35 1.04 7.02
N CYS A 314 -2.68 -0.17 6.58
CA CYS A 314 -2.18 -1.41 7.17
C CYS A 314 -0.82 -1.84 6.62
N LEU A 315 -0.42 -1.30 5.45
CA LEU A 315 0.86 -1.67 4.83
C LEU A 315 1.99 -0.82 5.39
N PRO A 316 3.00 -1.44 6.02
CA PRO A 316 4.16 -0.73 6.52
C PRO A 316 5.10 -0.34 5.38
N VAL A 317 5.67 0.86 5.43
CA VAL A 317 6.75 1.29 4.57
C VAL A 317 8.06 1.26 5.35
N LEU A 318 9.08 0.67 4.77
CA LEU A 318 10.43 0.59 5.32
C LEU A 318 11.34 1.58 4.59
N PRO A 319 11.60 2.76 5.17
CA PRO A 319 12.42 3.79 4.54
C PRO A 319 13.82 3.29 4.19
N GLY A 320 14.34 3.68 3.03
CA GLY A 320 15.67 3.32 2.55
C GLY A 320 15.79 1.89 1.99
N ALA A 321 14.69 1.14 1.93
CA ALA A 321 14.60 -0.10 1.19
C ALA A 321 13.99 0.16 -0.21
N ALA A 322 14.18 -0.75 -1.15
CA ALA A 322 13.48 -0.69 -2.43
C ALA A 322 12.00 -1.05 -2.27
N ILE A 323 11.14 -0.62 -3.20
CA ILE A 323 9.71 -0.96 -3.19
C ILE A 323 9.55 -2.48 -3.21
N ASP A 324 8.74 -3.02 -2.28
CA ASP A 324 8.44 -4.45 -2.15
C ASP A 324 9.69 -5.37 -1.98
N GLU A 325 10.76 -4.87 -1.41
CA GLU A 325 12.03 -5.60 -1.29
C GLU A 325 11.91 -6.88 -0.45
N PHE A 326 11.11 -6.85 0.60
CA PHE A 326 10.97 -7.95 1.54
C PHE A 326 9.56 -8.56 1.49
N PHE A 327 9.45 -9.85 1.80
CA PHE A 327 8.19 -10.58 1.95
C PHE A 327 8.20 -11.43 3.23
N PRO A 328 8.33 -10.78 4.39
CA PRO A 328 8.47 -11.46 5.67
C PRO A 328 7.20 -12.23 6.05
N LYS A 329 7.39 -13.35 6.76
CA LYS A 329 6.31 -14.08 7.42
C LYS A 329 5.95 -13.43 8.76
N HIS A 330 6.98 -12.82 9.42
CA HIS A 330 6.83 -12.14 10.69
C HIS A 330 7.56 -10.81 10.66
N TYR A 331 6.90 -9.77 11.15
CA TYR A 331 7.53 -8.46 11.26
C TYR A 331 6.92 -7.61 12.38
N VAL A 332 7.73 -6.71 12.89
CA VAL A 332 7.32 -5.56 13.69
C VAL A 332 8.08 -4.35 13.18
N LEU A 333 7.38 -3.26 12.91
CA LEU A 333 7.98 -2.01 12.47
C LEU A 333 7.41 -0.87 13.31
N ALA A 334 8.30 -0.12 13.93
CA ALA A 334 7.97 1.11 14.65
C ALA A 334 8.48 2.31 13.85
N THR A 335 7.66 3.36 13.73
CA THR A 335 8.03 4.62 13.09
C THR A 335 7.70 5.78 13.99
N GLY A 336 8.52 6.83 13.92
CA GLY A 336 8.28 8.10 14.59
C GLY A 336 8.63 9.25 13.68
N GLU A 337 7.79 10.27 13.66
CA GLU A 337 8.00 11.49 12.89
C GLU A 337 7.89 12.70 13.84
N TYR A 338 8.92 13.56 13.84
CA TYR A 338 8.79 14.92 14.31
C TYR A 338 8.49 15.82 13.11
N ARG A 339 7.38 16.54 13.15
CA ARG A 339 6.92 17.39 12.05
C ARG A 339 6.83 18.83 12.47
N TRP A 340 7.48 19.72 11.73
CA TRP A 340 7.34 21.15 11.83
C TRP A 340 6.59 21.70 10.62
N GLN A 341 5.51 22.43 10.87
CA GLN A 341 4.65 23.05 9.87
C GLN A 341 4.75 24.58 9.98
N PRO A 342 5.78 25.23 9.40
CA PRO A 342 5.98 26.66 9.49
C PRO A 342 4.81 27.45 8.92
N VAL A 343 4.20 26.94 7.86
CA VAL A 343 3.03 27.52 7.19
C VAL A 343 2.01 26.42 6.90
N PHE A 344 0.76 26.79 6.64
CA PHE A 344 -0.32 25.83 6.46
C PHE A 344 -0.14 24.92 5.23
N PHE A 345 0.66 25.33 4.26
CA PHE A 345 0.91 24.63 3.00
C PHE A 345 2.28 23.95 2.91
N ALA A 346 3.10 23.99 3.96
CA ALA A 346 4.39 23.31 3.97
C ALA A 346 4.69 22.69 5.32
N ALA A 347 5.21 21.48 5.30
CA ALA A 347 5.64 20.73 6.46
C ALA A 347 6.99 20.07 6.21
N LEU A 348 7.87 20.11 7.21
CA LEU A 348 9.13 19.39 7.26
C LEU A 348 9.02 18.29 8.30
N GLY A 349 9.32 17.06 7.94
CA GLY A 349 9.35 15.89 8.79
C GLY A 349 10.78 15.40 9.01
N LEU A 350 11.07 14.94 10.21
CA LEU A 350 12.22 14.13 10.54
C LEU A 350 11.70 12.76 10.97
N ASP A 351 12.06 11.74 10.25
CA ASP A 351 11.56 10.39 10.43
C ASP A 351 12.64 9.48 11.04
N ALA A 352 12.22 8.61 11.92
CA ALA A 352 13.03 7.50 12.42
C ALA A 352 12.18 6.23 12.44
N SER A 353 12.74 5.13 12.02
CA SER A 353 12.05 3.84 12.02
C SER A 353 12.98 2.70 12.39
N ALA A 354 12.40 1.61 12.88
CA ALA A 354 13.09 0.37 13.12
C ALA A 354 12.16 -0.80 12.79
N ALA A 355 12.57 -1.65 11.86
CA ALA A 355 11.86 -2.88 11.52
C ALA A 355 12.65 -4.08 12.02
N TRP A 356 11.98 -5.00 12.70
CA TRP A 356 12.47 -6.36 12.93
C TRP A 356 11.61 -7.30 12.07
N LEU A 357 12.25 -8.04 11.18
CA LEU A 357 11.57 -8.92 10.23
C LEU A 357 12.46 -10.10 9.84
N ASP A 358 11.84 -11.19 9.42
CA ASP A 358 12.51 -12.29 8.74
C ASP A 358 12.73 -11.92 7.26
N ARG A 359 13.93 -12.23 6.77
CA ARG A 359 14.37 -11.92 5.41
C ARG A 359 15.31 -12.97 4.85
N LEU A 360 15.32 -13.10 3.56
CA LEU A 360 16.28 -13.95 2.87
C LEU A 360 17.67 -13.31 2.86
N ARG A 361 18.67 -14.09 3.19
CA ARG A 361 20.08 -13.67 3.22
C ARG A 361 20.99 -14.70 2.56
N ARG A 362 22.01 -14.24 1.86
CA ARG A 362 23.06 -15.13 1.34
C ARG A 362 24.02 -15.53 2.45
N ARG A 363 24.22 -16.84 2.62
CA ARG A 363 25.22 -17.42 3.53
C ARG A 363 26.05 -18.45 2.77
N GLY A 364 27.26 -18.03 2.34
CA GLY A 364 28.10 -18.86 1.46
C GLY A 364 27.43 -19.10 0.12
N ALA A 365 27.21 -20.36 -0.24
CA ALA A 365 26.54 -20.76 -1.48
C ALA A 365 25.00 -20.89 -1.35
N GLY A 366 24.44 -20.70 -0.17
CA GLY A 366 23.00 -20.90 0.10
C GLY A 366 22.28 -19.62 0.48
N ILE A 367 20.95 -19.69 0.43
CA ILE A 367 20.03 -18.67 0.91
C ILE A 367 19.38 -19.22 2.17
N VAL A 368 19.32 -18.40 3.21
CA VAL A 368 18.73 -18.73 4.51
C VAL A 368 17.74 -17.66 4.92
N ASP A 369 16.72 -18.06 5.66
CA ASP A 369 15.79 -17.16 6.31
C ASP A 369 16.39 -16.69 7.63
N GLU A 370 16.56 -15.39 7.82
CA GLU A 370 17.24 -14.81 8.99
C GLU A 370 16.51 -13.56 9.48
N ASN A 371 16.27 -13.50 10.78
CA ASN A 371 15.73 -12.31 11.40
C ASN A 371 16.76 -11.18 11.43
N GLY A 372 16.31 -9.97 11.12
CA GLY A 372 17.17 -8.78 11.12
C GLY A 372 16.48 -7.54 11.66
N LEU A 373 17.26 -6.66 12.26
CA LEU A 373 16.84 -5.31 12.64
C LEU A 373 17.30 -4.33 11.58
N LEU A 374 16.38 -3.55 11.03
CA LEU A 374 16.61 -2.56 9.98
C LEU A 374 16.21 -1.16 10.48
N PRO A 375 17.12 -0.46 11.17
CA PRO A 375 16.88 0.93 11.54
C PRO A 375 17.07 1.85 10.35
N ALA A 376 16.25 2.92 10.29
CA ALA A 376 16.33 3.93 9.26
C ALA A 376 16.02 5.32 9.82
N ILE A 377 16.53 6.34 9.13
CA ILE A 377 16.22 7.75 9.39
C ILE A 377 15.86 8.42 8.08
N GLY A 378 15.09 9.51 8.15
CA GLY A 378 14.70 10.24 6.96
C GLY A 378 14.34 11.69 7.22
N VAL A 379 14.28 12.44 6.15
CA VAL A 379 13.74 13.79 6.11
C VAL A 379 12.69 13.86 5.02
N ARG A 380 11.60 14.60 5.28
CA ARG A 380 10.49 14.74 4.35
C ARG A 380 10.03 16.19 4.25
N LEU A 381 9.90 16.66 3.03
CA LEU A 381 9.21 17.89 2.71
C LEU A 381 7.84 17.55 2.10
N THR A 382 6.78 18.10 2.67
CA THR A 382 5.45 18.06 2.07
C THR A 382 4.97 19.47 1.87
N THR A 383 4.61 19.82 0.64
CA THR A 383 4.07 21.15 0.31
C THR A 383 2.91 20.99 -0.68
N GLY A 384 2.05 21.99 -0.77
CA GLY A 384 0.93 21.95 -1.69
C GLY A 384 -0.03 23.09 -1.49
N PHE A 385 -1.18 22.97 -2.09
CA PHE A 385 -2.37 23.81 -2.19
C PHE A 385 -2.51 24.61 -3.50
N PHE A 386 -1.43 24.83 -4.23
CA PHE A 386 -1.53 25.42 -5.55
C PHE A 386 -2.13 24.38 -6.52
N PHE A 387 -3.16 24.78 -7.25
CA PHE A 387 -3.87 23.93 -8.20
C PHE A 387 -4.41 22.61 -7.63
N ASP A 388 -4.83 22.61 -6.35
CA ASP A 388 -5.24 21.40 -5.62
C ASP A 388 -4.19 20.27 -5.65
N THR A 389 -2.90 20.63 -5.75
CA THR A 389 -1.79 19.68 -5.79
C THR A 389 -1.04 19.60 -4.48
N ARG A 390 -0.39 18.47 -4.24
CA ARG A 390 0.56 18.22 -3.16
C ARG A 390 1.85 17.65 -3.76
N LEU A 391 2.97 18.21 -3.36
CA LEU A 391 4.30 17.69 -3.65
C LEU A 391 4.88 17.11 -2.36
N GLN A 392 5.44 15.94 -2.43
CA GLN A 392 6.21 15.32 -1.37
C GLN A 392 7.58 14.93 -1.90
N ALA A 393 8.62 15.26 -1.16
CA ALA A 393 9.98 14.80 -1.41
C ALA A 393 10.53 14.24 -0.10
N ALA A 394 11.11 13.05 -0.14
CA ALA A 394 11.71 12.39 1.00
C ALA A 394 13.11 11.88 0.65
N TYR A 395 14.00 11.93 1.61
CA TYR A 395 15.28 11.25 1.59
C TYR A 395 15.37 10.39 2.83
N ASN A 396 15.67 9.11 2.63
CA ASN A 396 15.76 8.12 3.68
C ASN A 396 17.10 7.39 3.61
N TYR A 397 17.59 6.96 4.76
CA TYR A 397 18.77 6.10 4.90
C TYR A 397 18.47 4.93 5.83
N ASN A 398 18.64 3.71 5.33
CA ASN A 398 18.53 2.49 6.12
C ASN A 398 19.94 1.93 6.39
N PHE A 399 20.23 1.69 7.65
CA PHE A 399 21.57 1.27 8.09
C PHE A 399 21.87 -0.21 7.85
N SER A 400 20.85 -1.03 7.55
CA SER A 400 20.96 -2.49 7.58
C SER A 400 20.48 -3.21 6.34
N VAL A 401 19.89 -2.52 5.35
CA VAL A 401 19.72 -3.11 4.03
C VAL A 401 21.08 -3.39 3.41
N VAL A 402 21.16 -4.44 2.60
CA VAL A 402 22.42 -4.81 1.95
C VAL A 402 22.35 -4.43 0.48
N ARG A 403 23.41 -3.80 -0.02
CA ARG A 403 23.58 -3.38 -1.40
C ARG A 403 25.01 -3.71 -1.83
N HIS A 404 25.16 -4.51 -2.88
CA HIS A 404 26.47 -4.91 -3.41
C HIS A 404 27.46 -5.38 -2.33
N GLY A 405 26.96 -6.20 -1.37
CA GLY A 405 27.78 -6.75 -0.28
C GLY A 405 28.09 -5.78 0.86
N SER A 406 27.60 -4.55 0.82
CA SER A 406 27.76 -3.54 1.88
C SER A 406 26.46 -3.23 2.57
N TYR A 407 26.51 -2.86 3.85
CA TYR A 407 25.36 -2.37 4.60
C TYR A 407 25.10 -0.90 4.28
N GLY A 408 23.84 -0.53 4.16
CA GLY A 408 23.35 0.82 3.94
C GLY A 408 22.60 0.95 2.62
N GLY A 409 21.49 1.67 2.65
CA GLY A 409 20.69 2.00 1.48
C GLY A 409 20.10 3.38 1.60
N HIS A 410 20.24 4.18 0.55
CA HIS A 410 19.60 5.48 0.40
C HIS A 410 18.36 5.33 -0.47
N GLU A 411 17.35 6.11 -0.16
CA GLU A 411 16.13 6.23 -0.96
C GLU A 411 15.80 7.70 -1.14
N VAL A 412 15.53 8.10 -2.36
CA VAL A 412 14.97 9.42 -2.69
C VAL A 412 13.61 9.20 -3.33
N MET A 413 12.57 9.64 -2.67
CA MET A 413 11.22 9.58 -3.20
C MET A 413 10.72 10.99 -3.53
N ILE A 414 10.15 11.15 -4.71
CA ILE A 414 9.47 12.37 -5.12
C ILE A 414 8.12 11.98 -5.68
N ASN A 415 7.05 12.53 -5.12
CA ASN A 415 5.71 12.35 -5.65
C ASN A 415 4.92 13.65 -5.73
N VAL A 416 4.03 13.71 -6.69
CA VAL A 416 3.05 14.77 -6.88
C VAL A 416 1.68 14.13 -6.93
N SER A 417 0.77 14.62 -6.12
CA SER A 417 -0.63 14.20 -6.14
C SER A 417 -1.55 15.42 -6.31
N GLY A 418 -2.71 15.21 -6.90
CA GLY A 418 -3.67 16.27 -7.14
C GLY A 418 -5.10 15.77 -7.15
N LYS A 419 -6.05 16.71 -7.04
CA LYS A 419 -7.48 16.44 -7.20
C LYS A 419 -7.95 16.86 -8.59
N LEU A 420 -8.84 16.07 -9.16
CA LEU A 420 -9.52 16.34 -10.41
C LEU A 420 -10.94 16.88 -10.17
#